data_4580e15092d6bd059fd02b4c2076f142
#
_entry.id   4580e15092d6bd059fd02b4c2076f142
#
_cell.length_a   1.000
_cell.length_b   1.000
_cell.length_c   1.000
_cell.angle_alpha   90.00
_cell.angle_beta   90.00
_cell.angle_gamma   90.00
#
_symmetry.space_group_name_H-M   'P 1'
#
loop_
_entity.id
_entity.type
_entity.pdbx_description
1 polymer ?
#
loop_
_entity_poly.entity_id
_entity_poly.type
_entity_poly.pdbx_seq_one_letter_code
_entity_poly.pdbx_strand_id
1 'polypeptide(L)'
;RPPRSTLFPYTTLFRSAQGVCRHEGIAVFVPGLLPGERALVRIVKPEKRYAFGRMEKLLEKSPDRTEPFCPIYKRCGGCVCQHMTYEASLAFKRQQVQDLLARVGGLSIEVPPVLGMEHPFGYRNKGAYPVAQIGGAPACGFFAPRSHDLVPLPENGCAIQGEDSAKATQAVLTWMRQHNVPAYDELTGRGLVRHIMTRSTTSGELMVVVVVTR
;
A
#
# COMPACT_ATOMS: atom_id res chain seq x y z
N ARG A 1 15.93 -10.63 -25.58
CA ARG A 1 14.66 -10.17 -24.96
C ARG A 1 14.32 -11.16 -23.85
N PRO A 2 13.99 -10.73 -22.61
CA PRO A 2 13.52 -11.65 -21.59
C PRO A 2 12.24 -12.35 -22.07
N PRO A 3 11.99 -13.61 -21.68
CA PRO A 3 10.79 -14.33 -22.06
C PRO A 3 9.55 -13.54 -21.67
N ARG A 4 8.60 -13.39 -22.57
CA ARG A 4 7.44 -12.48 -22.39
C ARG A 4 6.45 -12.94 -21.32
N SER A 5 6.43 -14.22 -20.99
CA SER A 5 5.61 -14.75 -19.88
C SER A 5 6.09 -16.13 -19.45
N THR A 6 6.15 -16.37 -18.16
CA THR A 6 6.53 -17.65 -17.57
C THR A 6 5.49 -18.07 -16.55
N LEU A 7 5.17 -19.38 -16.52
CA LEU A 7 4.22 -19.96 -15.58
C LEU A 7 4.96 -20.28 -14.27
N PHE A 8 4.49 -19.77 -13.14
CA PHE A 8 5.10 -20.03 -11.83
C PHE A 8 4.16 -20.85 -10.95
N PRO A 9 4.52 -22.11 -10.62
CA PRO A 9 3.63 -22.99 -9.87
C PRO A 9 3.69 -22.86 -8.35
N TYR A 10 4.72 -22.22 -7.77
CA TYR A 10 4.89 -22.13 -6.32
C TYR A 10 5.42 -20.75 -5.92
N THR A 11 4.71 -20.12 -5.01
CA THR A 11 5.04 -18.81 -4.45
C THR A 11 5.17 -18.88 -2.93
N THR A 12 6.15 -18.17 -2.40
CA THR A 12 6.21 -17.78 -0.99
C THR A 12 6.09 -16.26 -0.91
N LEU A 13 5.74 -15.71 0.25
CA LEU A 13 5.71 -14.26 0.43
C LEU A 13 7.04 -13.76 1.02
N PHE A 14 7.53 -12.64 0.45
CA PHE A 14 8.65 -11.90 0.98
C PHE A 14 8.19 -10.83 1.98
N ARG A 15 9.12 -10.22 2.74
CA ARG A 15 8.82 -9.23 3.81
C ARG A 15 7.92 -8.07 3.38
N SER A 16 7.93 -7.69 2.11
CA SER A 16 7.09 -6.64 1.53
C SER A 16 5.74 -7.16 1.00
N ALA A 17 5.29 -8.36 1.40
CA ALA A 17 4.11 -9.05 0.86
C ALA A 17 4.16 -9.23 -0.67
N GLN A 18 5.35 -9.31 -1.24
CA GLN A 18 5.56 -9.70 -2.63
C GLN A 18 5.63 -11.22 -2.72
N GLY A 19 4.94 -11.79 -3.69
CA GLY A 19 5.13 -13.20 -4.03
C GLY A 19 6.56 -13.44 -4.51
N VAL A 20 7.17 -14.53 -4.07
CA VAL A 20 8.48 -14.98 -4.57
C VAL A 20 8.29 -16.34 -5.20
N CYS A 21 8.54 -16.42 -6.48
CA CYS A 21 8.59 -17.67 -7.22
C CYS A 21 10.01 -17.95 -7.72
N ARG A 22 10.28 -19.14 -8.22
CA ARG A 22 11.56 -19.51 -8.80
C ARG A 22 11.39 -19.93 -10.26
N HIS A 23 12.27 -19.46 -11.11
CA HIS A 23 12.38 -19.87 -12.50
C HIS A 23 13.84 -20.18 -12.80
N GLU A 24 14.12 -21.42 -13.22
CA GLU A 24 15.49 -21.87 -13.48
C GLU A 24 16.49 -21.56 -12.35
N GLY A 25 16.05 -21.73 -11.12
CA GLY A 25 16.86 -21.44 -9.93
C GLY A 25 16.90 -19.97 -9.50
N ILE A 26 16.45 -19.04 -10.34
CA ILE A 26 16.44 -17.59 -10.06
C ILE A 26 15.17 -17.21 -9.31
N ALA A 27 15.31 -16.43 -8.23
CA ALA A 27 14.17 -15.89 -7.50
C ALA A 27 13.52 -14.74 -8.29
N VAL A 28 12.20 -14.77 -8.43
CA VAL A 28 11.43 -13.72 -9.10
C VAL A 28 10.43 -13.11 -8.12
N PHE A 29 10.55 -11.80 -7.88
CA PHE A 29 9.67 -11.03 -6.99
C PHE A 29 8.50 -10.47 -7.79
N VAL A 30 7.28 -10.84 -7.41
CA VAL A 30 6.06 -10.46 -8.12
C VAL A 30 5.07 -9.80 -7.14
N PRO A 31 4.86 -8.48 -7.23
CA PRO A 31 3.86 -7.81 -6.39
C PRO A 31 2.46 -8.38 -6.59
N GLY A 32 1.72 -8.56 -5.51
CA GLY A 32 0.33 -8.98 -5.53
C GLY A 32 0.08 -10.46 -5.82
N LEU A 33 1.11 -11.30 -5.90
CA LEU A 33 0.97 -12.75 -6.04
C LEU A 33 1.03 -13.41 -4.66
N LEU A 34 0.10 -14.35 -4.39
CA LEU A 34 -0.01 -15.06 -3.11
C LEU A 34 0.56 -16.49 -3.19
N PRO A 35 0.90 -17.10 -2.05
CA PRO A 35 1.27 -18.51 -1.99
C PRO A 35 0.18 -19.42 -2.58
N GLY A 36 0.60 -20.46 -3.29
CA GLY A 36 -0.30 -21.41 -3.93
C GLY A 36 -0.94 -20.94 -5.23
N GLU A 37 -0.69 -19.71 -5.67
CA GLU A 37 -1.22 -19.18 -6.93
C GLU A 37 -0.37 -19.56 -8.13
N ARG A 38 -1.04 -19.68 -9.29
CA ARG A 38 -0.41 -19.82 -10.61
C ARG A 38 -0.72 -18.60 -11.46
N ALA A 39 0.30 -18.03 -12.07
CA ALA A 39 0.14 -16.80 -12.85
C ALA A 39 1.09 -16.76 -14.05
N LEU A 40 0.68 -16.04 -15.08
CA LEU A 40 1.57 -15.55 -16.13
C LEU A 40 2.25 -14.28 -15.65
N VAL A 41 3.58 -14.29 -15.64
CA VAL A 41 4.40 -13.19 -15.13
C VAL A 41 5.35 -12.73 -16.22
N ARG A 42 5.36 -11.44 -16.48
CA ARG A 42 6.36 -10.81 -17.35
C ARG A 42 7.55 -10.36 -16.50
N ILE A 43 8.75 -10.78 -16.88
CA ILE A 43 9.97 -10.26 -16.26
C ILE A 43 10.15 -8.81 -16.72
N VAL A 44 10.20 -7.88 -15.76
CA VAL A 44 10.33 -6.44 -16.03
C VAL A 44 11.73 -5.93 -15.76
N LYS A 45 12.45 -6.55 -14.79
CA LYS A 45 13.82 -6.18 -14.46
C LYS A 45 14.62 -7.43 -14.06
N PRO A 46 15.48 -7.96 -14.93
CA PRO A 46 16.41 -9.02 -14.55
C PRO A 46 17.63 -8.42 -13.86
N GLU A 47 18.07 -9.10 -12.79
CA GLU A 47 19.31 -8.83 -12.05
C GLU A 47 20.17 -10.11 -12.07
N LYS A 48 21.44 -10.04 -11.62
CA LYS A 48 22.37 -11.19 -11.68
C LYS A 48 21.89 -12.43 -10.90
N ARG A 49 21.18 -12.27 -9.78
CA ARG A 49 20.78 -13.36 -8.87
C ARG A 49 19.27 -13.44 -8.62
N TYR A 50 18.50 -12.50 -9.12
CA TYR A 50 17.05 -12.44 -8.97
C TYR A 50 16.43 -11.59 -10.08
N ALA A 51 15.12 -11.58 -10.17
CA ALA A 51 14.41 -10.73 -11.12
C ALA A 51 13.16 -10.13 -10.48
N PHE A 52 12.66 -9.04 -11.05
CA PHE A 52 11.33 -8.52 -10.75
C PHE A 52 10.38 -8.87 -11.88
N GLY A 53 9.21 -9.34 -11.51
CA GLY A 53 8.13 -9.67 -12.41
C GLY A 53 6.90 -8.82 -12.19
N ARG A 54 6.08 -8.70 -13.21
CA ARG A 54 4.74 -8.13 -13.14
C ARG A 54 3.75 -9.21 -13.54
N MET A 55 2.77 -9.46 -12.69
CA MET A 55 1.67 -10.38 -13.00
C MET A 55 0.84 -9.84 -14.17
N GLU A 56 0.70 -10.62 -15.22
CA GLU A 56 -0.14 -10.31 -16.39
C GLU A 56 -1.52 -10.95 -16.28
N LYS A 57 -1.55 -12.21 -15.83
CA LYS A 57 -2.80 -12.96 -15.67
C LYS A 57 -2.67 -13.94 -14.52
N LEU A 58 -3.62 -13.91 -13.62
CA LEU A 58 -3.80 -14.93 -12.60
C LEU A 58 -4.56 -16.11 -13.23
N LEU A 59 -4.03 -17.32 -13.10
CA LEU A 59 -4.58 -18.56 -13.68
C LEU A 59 -5.32 -19.37 -12.61
N GLU A 60 -4.70 -19.52 -11.44
CA GLU A 60 -5.28 -20.21 -10.29
C GLU A 60 -5.17 -19.32 -9.06
N LYS A 61 -6.28 -19.11 -8.37
CA LYS A 61 -6.36 -18.28 -7.18
C LYS A 61 -6.08 -19.10 -5.93
N SER A 62 -5.37 -18.51 -4.97
CA SER A 62 -5.31 -19.02 -3.61
C SER A 62 -6.66 -18.87 -2.90
N PRO A 63 -7.05 -19.78 -1.97
CA PRO A 63 -8.19 -19.57 -1.09
C PRO A 63 -8.03 -18.32 -0.20
N ASP A 64 -6.80 -17.90 0.04
CA ASP A 64 -6.47 -16.72 0.83
C ASP A 64 -6.66 -15.40 0.07
N ARG A 65 -7.03 -15.45 -1.22
CA ARG A 65 -7.23 -14.24 -2.02
C ARG A 65 -8.63 -13.68 -1.85
N THR A 66 -8.68 -12.37 -1.61
CA THR A 66 -9.93 -11.60 -1.58
C THR A 66 -9.85 -10.38 -2.50
N GLU A 67 -10.99 -9.77 -2.82
CA GLU A 67 -11.02 -8.49 -3.51
C GLU A 67 -10.69 -7.37 -2.53
N PRO A 68 -9.75 -6.48 -2.88
CA PRO A 68 -9.43 -5.33 -2.06
C PRO A 68 -10.65 -4.43 -1.83
N PHE A 69 -10.91 -4.08 -0.58
CA PHE A 69 -12.01 -3.18 -0.22
C PHE A 69 -11.79 -1.72 -0.66
N CYS A 70 -10.55 -1.32 -0.89
CA CYS A 70 -10.21 0.04 -1.31
C CYS A 70 -10.20 0.15 -2.85
N PRO A 71 -11.02 1.03 -3.45
CA PRO A 71 -11.13 1.14 -4.91
C PRO A 71 -9.83 1.62 -5.59
N ILE A 72 -8.96 2.32 -4.86
CA ILE A 72 -7.69 2.82 -5.38
C ILE A 72 -6.50 1.90 -5.03
N TYR A 73 -6.74 0.73 -4.42
CA TYR A 73 -5.68 -0.17 -3.94
C TYR A 73 -4.60 -0.48 -4.99
N LYS A 74 -4.99 -0.76 -6.22
CA LYS A 74 -4.06 -1.12 -7.31
C LYS A 74 -3.12 0.03 -7.72
N ARG A 75 -3.48 1.26 -7.40
CA ARG A 75 -2.74 2.47 -7.76
C ARG A 75 -2.02 3.10 -6.57
N CYS A 76 -2.61 2.99 -5.37
CA CYS A 76 -2.11 3.61 -4.14
C CYS A 76 -0.94 2.81 -3.57
N GLY A 77 0.13 3.48 -3.16
CA GLY A 77 1.29 2.88 -2.49
C GLY A 77 1.12 2.63 -0.99
N GLY A 78 -0.03 2.98 -0.41
CA GLY A 78 -0.23 2.96 1.05
C GLY A 78 -0.49 1.58 1.65
N CYS A 79 -1.04 0.64 0.88
CA CYS A 79 -1.37 -0.71 1.36
C CYS A 79 -0.81 -1.78 0.43
N VAL A 80 -0.41 -2.92 0.99
CA VAL A 80 0.23 -4.02 0.23
C VAL A 80 -0.46 -5.38 0.38
N CYS A 81 -1.40 -5.54 1.33
CA CYS A 81 -2.00 -6.84 1.67
C CYS A 81 -3.53 -6.92 1.53
N GLN A 82 -4.21 -5.91 0.97
CA GLN A 82 -5.68 -5.93 0.87
C GLN A 82 -6.26 -7.00 -0.08
N HIS A 83 -5.42 -7.59 -0.92
CA HIS A 83 -5.80 -8.70 -1.79
C HIS A 83 -5.71 -10.07 -1.10
N MET A 84 -5.39 -10.08 0.19
CA MET A 84 -5.29 -11.24 1.07
C MET A 84 -6.38 -11.18 2.13
N THR A 85 -6.98 -12.32 2.50
CA THR A 85 -7.90 -12.38 3.64
C THR A 85 -7.23 -11.90 4.91
N TYR A 86 -8.01 -11.43 5.86
CA TYR A 86 -7.44 -10.89 7.10
C TYR A 86 -6.71 -11.98 7.88
N GLU A 87 -7.29 -13.17 7.97
CA GLU A 87 -6.72 -14.35 8.62
C GLU A 87 -5.38 -14.76 7.98
N ALA A 88 -5.32 -14.81 6.66
CA ALA A 88 -4.08 -15.08 5.94
C ALA A 88 -3.03 -13.99 6.19
N SER A 89 -3.44 -12.73 6.33
CA SER A 89 -2.53 -11.63 6.67
C SER A 89 -1.94 -11.76 8.08
N LEU A 90 -2.72 -12.26 9.05
CA LEU A 90 -2.24 -12.54 10.41
C LEU A 90 -1.25 -13.73 10.41
N ALA A 91 -1.60 -14.82 9.71
CA ALA A 91 -0.71 -15.96 9.54
C ALA A 91 0.61 -15.57 8.88
N PHE A 92 0.57 -14.73 7.84
CA PHE A 92 1.75 -14.19 7.18
C PHE A 92 2.64 -13.38 8.13
N LYS A 93 2.05 -12.51 8.95
CA LYS A 93 2.80 -11.71 9.95
C LYS A 93 3.46 -12.61 11.00
N ARG A 94 2.75 -13.65 11.48
CA ARG A 94 3.30 -14.64 12.39
C ARG A 94 4.52 -15.33 11.76
N GLN A 95 4.37 -15.83 10.54
CA GLN A 95 5.44 -16.53 9.83
C GLN A 95 6.66 -15.63 9.62
N GLN A 96 6.47 -14.35 9.32
CA GLN A 96 7.60 -13.40 9.19
C GLN A 96 8.39 -13.27 10.49
N VAL A 97 7.71 -13.17 11.64
CA VAL A 97 8.38 -13.08 12.95
C VAL A 97 9.09 -14.39 13.25
N GLN A 98 8.44 -15.54 13.02
CA GLN A 98 9.02 -16.87 13.19
C GLN A 98 10.31 -17.04 12.37
N ASP A 99 10.27 -16.66 11.09
CA ASP A 99 11.43 -16.74 10.19
C ASP A 99 12.56 -15.81 10.62
N LEU A 100 12.25 -14.62 11.12
CA LEU A 100 13.26 -13.67 11.61
C LEU A 100 13.94 -14.20 12.87
N LEU A 101 13.18 -14.72 13.83
CA LEU A 101 13.75 -15.32 15.06
C LEU A 101 14.64 -16.52 14.73
N ALA A 102 14.17 -17.40 13.87
CA ALA A 102 14.93 -18.60 13.51
C ALA A 102 16.18 -18.30 12.67
N ARG A 103 16.03 -17.51 11.57
CA ARG A 103 17.11 -17.36 10.58
C ARG A 103 18.08 -16.23 10.90
N VAL A 104 17.62 -15.17 11.55
CA VAL A 104 18.47 -14.01 11.89
C VAL A 104 18.85 -14.06 13.37
N GLY A 105 17.91 -14.38 14.25
CA GLY A 105 18.15 -14.46 15.68
C GLY A 105 18.81 -15.78 16.15
N GLY A 106 18.78 -16.84 15.33
CA GLY A 106 19.24 -18.17 15.72
C GLY A 106 18.41 -18.80 16.86
N LEU A 107 17.17 -18.31 17.05
CA LEU A 107 16.30 -18.70 18.15
C LEU A 107 15.23 -19.69 17.69
N SER A 108 15.14 -20.84 18.32
CA SER A 108 14.08 -21.85 18.11
C SER A 108 12.92 -21.62 19.08
N ILE A 109 12.21 -20.50 18.88
CA ILE A 109 11.05 -20.10 19.70
C ILE A 109 9.81 -20.20 18.83
N GLU A 110 8.76 -20.84 19.33
CA GLU A 110 7.46 -20.83 18.67
C GLU A 110 6.77 -19.47 18.90
N VAL A 111 6.43 -18.80 17.80
CA VAL A 111 5.67 -17.55 17.85
C VAL A 111 4.18 -17.87 17.98
N PRO A 112 3.48 -17.34 19.00
CA PRO A 112 2.05 -17.56 19.15
C PRO A 112 1.25 -16.91 18.01
N PRO A 113 -0.03 -17.27 17.83
CA PRO A 113 -0.92 -16.58 16.89
C PRO A 113 -0.94 -15.08 17.11
N VAL A 114 -1.01 -14.32 16.02
CA VAL A 114 -1.11 -12.86 16.08
C VAL A 114 -2.49 -12.46 16.63
N LEU A 115 -2.50 -11.58 17.61
CA LEU A 115 -3.75 -10.96 18.08
C LEU A 115 -4.28 -10.03 16.99
N GLY A 116 -5.40 -10.40 16.40
CA GLY A 116 -6.08 -9.63 15.37
C GLY A 116 -7.03 -8.60 15.94
N MET A 117 -7.48 -7.68 15.07
CA MET A 117 -8.55 -6.74 15.36
C MET A 117 -9.88 -7.38 14.93
N GLU A 118 -10.94 -7.13 15.67
CA GLU A 118 -12.30 -7.51 15.28
C GLU A 118 -12.76 -6.74 14.03
N HIS A 119 -12.43 -5.44 13.98
CA HIS A 119 -12.71 -4.55 12.83
C HIS A 119 -11.41 -3.94 12.31
N PRO A 120 -10.76 -4.53 11.27
CA PRO A 120 -9.47 -4.09 10.76
C PRO A 120 -9.56 -2.87 9.82
N PHE A 121 -10.47 -1.93 10.13
CA PHE A 121 -10.69 -0.67 9.42
C PHE A 121 -10.54 0.50 10.36
N GLY A 122 -10.27 1.69 9.84
CA GLY A 122 -10.20 2.91 10.63
C GLY A 122 -9.12 2.94 11.74
N TYR A 123 -8.19 1.99 11.74
CA TYR A 123 -7.24 1.78 12.85
C TYR A 123 -6.09 2.79 12.89
N ARG A 124 -5.85 3.51 11.80
CA ARG A 124 -4.80 4.54 11.78
C ARG A 124 -5.31 5.84 12.34
N ASN A 125 -4.65 6.31 13.39
CA ASN A 125 -4.92 7.59 14.02
C ASN A 125 -4.09 8.76 13.48
N LYS A 126 -3.20 8.52 12.52
CA LYS A 126 -2.37 9.53 11.87
C LYS A 126 -2.43 9.39 10.36
N GLY A 127 -2.78 10.47 9.68
CA GLY A 127 -2.68 10.63 8.23
C GLY A 127 -1.71 11.74 7.85
N ALA A 128 -0.98 11.58 6.75
CA ALA A 128 -0.19 12.63 6.11
C ALA A 128 -0.44 12.51 4.61
N TYR A 129 -1.12 13.49 4.08
CA TYR A 129 -1.63 13.48 2.71
C TYR A 129 -0.95 14.57 1.90
N PRO A 130 -0.07 14.24 0.94
CA PRO A 130 0.36 15.19 -0.07
C PRO A 130 -0.85 15.80 -0.78
N VAL A 131 -0.74 17.07 -1.14
CA VAL A 131 -1.74 17.83 -1.87
C VAL A 131 -1.18 18.20 -3.23
N ALA A 132 -1.95 18.00 -4.28
CA ALA A 132 -1.57 18.39 -5.65
C ALA A 132 -2.77 18.96 -6.41
N GLN A 133 -2.48 19.65 -7.50
CA GLN A 133 -3.51 20.11 -8.43
C GLN A 133 -3.82 18.98 -9.42
N ILE A 134 -5.07 18.52 -9.46
CA ILE A 134 -5.52 17.48 -10.39
C ILE A 134 -6.76 17.98 -11.12
N GLY A 135 -6.72 18.01 -12.44
CA GLY A 135 -7.85 18.48 -13.25
C GLY A 135 -8.29 19.92 -12.95
N GLY A 136 -7.36 20.78 -12.53
CA GLY A 136 -7.65 22.16 -12.17
C GLY A 136 -8.16 22.38 -10.74
N ALA A 137 -8.28 21.35 -9.93
CA ALA A 137 -8.74 21.43 -8.53
C ALA A 137 -7.73 20.81 -7.54
N PRO A 138 -7.64 21.34 -6.29
CA PRO A 138 -6.81 20.73 -5.27
C PRO A 138 -7.38 19.36 -4.85
N ALA A 139 -6.51 18.37 -4.78
CA ALA A 139 -6.79 17.02 -4.32
C ALA A 139 -5.70 16.56 -3.34
N CYS A 140 -6.05 15.70 -2.41
CA CYS A 140 -5.08 15.04 -1.53
C CYS A 140 -5.15 13.52 -1.68
N GLY A 141 -4.05 12.84 -1.35
CA GLY A 141 -3.99 11.39 -1.53
C GLY A 141 -2.70 10.78 -1.04
N PHE A 142 -2.27 9.72 -1.70
CA PHE A 142 -0.98 9.09 -1.48
C PHE A 142 -0.25 8.92 -2.81
N PHE A 143 1.06 8.81 -2.76
CA PHE A 143 1.82 8.57 -3.98
C PHE A 143 1.65 7.13 -4.48
N ALA A 144 1.64 6.98 -5.79
CA ALA A 144 1.73 5.68 -6.43
C ALA A 144 3.07 5.01 -6.08
N PRO A 145 3.15 3.67 -6.04
CA PRO A 145 4.38 2.97 -5.68
C PRO A 145 5.56 3.39 -6.58
N ARG A 146 6.68 3.80 -5.97
CA ARG A 146 7.91 4.22 -6.66
C ARG A 146 7.75 5.45 -7.57
N SER A 147 6.80 6.31 -7.26
CA SER A 147 6.48 7.52 -8.03
C SER A 147 6.08 8.64 -7.07
N HIS A 148 6.15 9.88 -7.54
CA HIS A 148 5.55 11.05 -6.90
C HIS A 148 4.18 11.41 -7.52
N ASP A 149 3.60 10.51 -8.35
CA ASP A 149 2.28 10.71 -8.90
C ASP A 149 1.22 10.55 -7.81
N LEU A 150 0.46 11.59 -7.55
CA LEU A 150 -0.59 11.57 -6.55
C LEU A 150 -1.77 10.71 -7.02
N VAL A 151 -2.14 9.74 -6.21
CA VAL A 151 -3.39 8.98 -6.31
C VAL A 151 -4.39 9.60 -5.35
N PRO A 152 -5.39 10.33 -5.84
CA PRO A 152 -6.35 11.01 -4.97
C PRO A 152 -7.15 10.02 -4.13
N LEU A 153 -7.49 10.44 -2.91
CA LEU A 153 -8.38 9.67 -2.04
C LEU A 153 -9.77 9.53 -2.66
N PRO A 154 -10.46 8.41 -2.39
CA PRO A 154 -11.91 8.31 -2.64
C PRO A 154 -12.67 9.38 -1.85
N GLU A 155 -13.92 9.67 -2.25
CA GLU A 155 -14.78 10.65 -1.55
C GLU A 155 -14.94 10.35 -0.05
N ASN A 156 -15.07 9.07 0.29
CA ASN A 156 -15.18 8.60 1.67
C ASN A 156 -13.83 8.53 2.42
N GLY A 157 -12.75 9.05 1.82
CA GLY A 157 -11.41 9.03 2.41
C GLY A 157 -10.72 7.68 2.32
N CYS A 158 -9.76 7.46 3.21
CA CYS A 158 -8.97 6.23 3.27
C CYS A 158 -9.59 5.26 4.29
N ALA A 159 -10.02 4.10 3.88
CA ALA A 159 -10.73 3.13 4.74
C ALA A 159 -9.94 2.58 5.94
N ILE A 160 -8.60 2.75 5.96
CA ILE A 160 -7.78 2.41 7.13
C ILE A 160 -7.56 3.59 8.08
N GLN A 161 -7.99 4.80 7.72
CA GLN A 161 -7.97 5.99 8.56
C GLN A 161 -9.34 6.20 9.21
N GLY A 162 -9.38 6.89 10.36
CA GLY A 162 -10.64 7.29 10.98
C GLY A 162 -11.45 8.26 10.12
N GLU A 163 -12.77 8.25 10.27
CA GLU A 163 -13.69 9.11 9.52
C GLU A 163 -13.39 10.60 9.68
N ASP A 164 -12.94 11.01 10.86
CA ASP A 164 -12.59 12.41 11.12
C ASP A 164 -11.44 12.91 10.26
N SER A 165 -10.51 11.99 9.90
CA SER A 165 -9.45 12.32 8.96
C SER A 165 -9.99 12.64 7.56
N ALA A 166 -11.02 11.92 7.10
CA ALA A 166 -11.69 12.20 5.83
C ALA A 166 -12.42 13.56 5.87
N LYS A 167 -13.19 13.83 6.93
CA LYS A 167 -13.89 15.11 7.14
C LYS A 167 -12.91 16.29 7.15
N ALA A 168 -11.80 16.15 7.88
CA ALA A 168 -10.77 17.19 7.96
C ALA A 168 -10.10 17.47 6.60
N THR A 169 -9.71 16.43 5.88
CA THR A 169 -9.10 16.60 4.55
C THR A 169 -10.06 17.27 3.58
N GLN A 170 -11.33 16.89 3.58
CA GLN A 170 -12.37 17.53 2.73
C GLN A 170 -12.61 18.99 3.11
N ALA A 171 -12.63 19.33 4.40
CA ALA A 171 -12.77 20.70 4.87
C ALA A 171 -11.62 21.59 4.36
N VAL A 172 -10.38 21.13 4.46
CA VAL A 172 -9.20 21.86 3.95
C VAL A 172 -9.25 22.01 2.44
N LEU A 173 -9.56 20.96 1.70
CA LEU A 173 -9.68 21.02 0.24
C LEU A 173 -10.82 21.96 -0.22
N THR A 174 -11.92 21.98 0.53
CA THR A 174 -13.03 22.90 0.27
C THR A 174 -12.62 24.35 0.50
N TRP A 175 -11.93 24.63 1.62
CA TRP A 175 -11.35 25.94 1.89
C TRP A 175 -10.37 26.37 0.78
N MET A 176 -9.49 25.48 0.33
CA MET A 176 -8.56 25.77 -0.77
C MET A 176 -9.31 26.18 -2.06
N ARG A 177 -10.38 25.46 -2.41
CA ARG A 177 -11.21 25.79 -3.58
C ARG A 177 -11.91 27.15 -3.46
N GLN A 178 -12.52 27.40 -2.30
CA GLN A 178 -13.28 28.64 -2.04
C GLN A 178 -12.40 29.89 -2.08
N HIS A 179 -11.15 29.76 -1.63
CA HIS A 179 -10.22 30.89 -1.54
C HIS A 179 -9.14 30.88 -2.64
N ASN A 180 -9.27 30.01 -3.65
CA ASN A 180 -8.31 29.87 -4.74
C ASN A 180 -6.87 29.64 -4.25
N VAL A 181 -6.71 28.89 -3.15
CA VAL A 181 -5.40 28.55 -2.59
C VAL A 181 -4.77 27.42 -3.41
N PRO A 182 -3.61 27.64 -4.06
CA PRO A 182 -3.01 26.63 -4.93
C PRO A 182 -2.31 25.54 -4.10
N ALA A 183 -2.41 24.30 -4.59
CA ALA A 183 -1.52 23.23 -4.14
C ALA A 183 -0.08 23.50 -4.61
N TYR A 184 0.89 23.08 -3.80
CA TYR A 184 2.30 23.19 -4.17
C TYR A 184 2.65 22.18 -5.27
N ASP A 185 3.34 22.67 -6.28
CA ASP A 185 3.87 21.88 -7.39
C ASP A 185 5.39 21.73 -7.22
N GLU A 186 5.86 20.50 -7.03
CA GLU A 186 7.28 20.17 -6.83
C GLU A 186 8.13 20.47 -8.07
N LEU A 187 7.57 20.45 -9.27
CA LEU A 187 8.29 20.70 -10.52
C LEU A 187 8.57 22.18 -10.74
N THR A 188 7.57 23.01 -10.44
CA THR A 188 7.67 24.47 -10.65
C THR A 188 8.13 25.24 -9.41
N GLY A 189 8.08 24.60 -8.23
CA GLY A 189 8.34 25.22 -6.94
C GLY A 189 7.28 26.26 -6.53
N ARG A 190 6.11 26.26 -7.17
CA ARG A 190 5.03 27.23 -6.95
C ARG A 190 3.84 26.60 -6.22
N GLY A 191 3.02 27.43 -5.58
CA GLY A 191 1.86 27.03 -4.81
C GLY A 191 2.13 27.09 -3.30
N LEU A 192 1.09 26.87 -2.50
CA LEU A 192 1.15 27.10 -1.06
C LEU A 192 1.04 25.81 -0.25
N VAL A 193 -0.01 25.03 -0.43
CA VAL A 193 -0.29 23.86 0.42
C VAL A 193 0.42 22.62 -0.10
N ARG A 194 1.28 22.04 0.75
CA ARG A 194 2.04 20.83 0.43
C ARG A 194 1.39 19.55 0.96
N HIS A 195 0.98 19.57 2.23
CA HIS A 195 0.42 18.39 2.90
C HIS A 195 -0.70 18.80 3.85
N ILE A 196 -1.64 17.90 4.03
CA ILE A 196 -2.60 17.92 5.13
C ILE A 196 -2.22 16.76 6.05
N MET A 197 -2.00 17.05 7.34
CA MET A 197 -1.76 16.01 8.33
C MET A 197 -2.91 15.99 9.32
N THR A 198 -3.36 14.79 9.67
CA THR A 198 -4.40 14.60 10.67
C THR A 198 -3.87 13.67 11.77
N ARG A 199 -4.28 13.90 12.99
CA ARG A 199 -4.05 12.99 14.11
C ARG A 199 -5.26 13.02 15.04
N SER A 200 -5.84 11.85 15.28
CA SER A 200 -6.96 11.67 16.19
C SER A 200 -6.56 10.91 17.45
N THR A 201 -7.28 11.13 18.54
CA THR A 201 -7.16 10.39 19.79
C THR A 201 -8.37 9.47 19.96
N THR A 202 -8.29 8.52 20.88
CA THR A 202 -9.42 7.66 21.25
C THR A 202 -10.50 8.42 22.02
N SER A 203 -10.17 9.60 22.57
CA SER A 203 -11.11 10.54 23.21
C SER A 203 -11.90 11.41 22.24
N GLY A 204 -11.65 11.27 20.92
CA GLY A 204 -12.36 12.02 19.87
C GLY A 204 -11.75 13.38 19.55
N GLU A 205 -10.55 13.70 20.07
CA GLU A 205 -9.84 14.92 19.69
C GLU A 205 -9.19 14.76 18.33
N LEU A 206 -9.21 15.82 17.53
CA LEU A 206 -8.62 15.85 16.19
C LEU A 206 -7.67 17.04 16.05
N MET A 207 -6.42 16.74 15.73
CA MET A 207 -5.44 17.74 15.30
C MET A 207 -5.32 17.73 13.79
N VAL A 208 -5.40 18.90 13.18
CA VAL A 208 -5.19 19.11 11.74
C VAL A 208 -4.03 20.08 11.54
N VAL A 209 -3.05 19.68 10.74
CA VAL A 209 -1.90 20.51 10.38
C VAL A 209 -1.86 20.69 8.86
N VAL A 210 -1.90 21.92 8.41
CA VAL A 210 -1.70 22.28 7.01
C VAL A 210 -0.24 22.70 6.83
N VAL A 211 0.51 21.89 6.07
CA VAL A 211 1.92 22.18 5.77
C VAL A 211 1.97 23.06 4.53
N VAL A 212 2.59 24.23 4.65
CA VAL A 212 2.67 25.21 3.57
C VAL A 212 4.12 25.54 3.22
N THR A 213 4.31 26.09 2.03
CA THR A 213 5.57 26.75 1.62
C THR A 213 5.66 28.16 2.22
N ARG A 214 6.85 28.67 2.31
CA ARG A 214 7.13 30.09 2.64
C ARG A 214 6.94 30.95 1.42
#